data_59ad7eb0fa9bdc09c6e1ea5bb413f9e2
#
_entry.id   59ad7eb0fa9bdc09c6e1ea5bb413f9e2
#
_cell.length_a   1.000
_cell.length_b   1.000
_cell.length_c   1.000
_cell.angle_alpha   90.00
_cell.angle_beta   90.00
_cell.angle_gamma   90.00
#
_symmetry.space_group_name_H-M   'P 1'
#
loop_
_entity.id
_entity.type
_entity.pdbx_description
1 polymer ?
#
loop_
_entity_poly.entity_id
_entity_poly.type
_entity_poly.pdbx_seq_one_letter_code
_entity_poly.pdbx_strand_id
1 'polypeptide(L)'
;MYPATPALIARWSAPQYRSVVSTVIFIGQEAGLVAGTLLAGVLCEYGFAGGWPSVFYVFGVVGCVWSAAWYLLCSDSPATHPRITATERKYWETTIGTTDLVAHPPTPWRKILTSVPVLALTVAYFACSWGYLTLVICLPLYMHDILGVDIAKNGVFSALPFVLPIVIGPVSGLLADWLRSKLSTTVVRKLFCAVSFTLVACILILTGYVGCNRVLAVAVMCAITACCSVSFSTVLVNQLDLAPLHAGKIMGLTSTIADLGAVAAPHVVSAMTQHRSTRSEWQNVFFLLAAMYAISAVVYVVFGSGERQSWADDNNASRD
;
A
#
# COMPACT_ATOMS: atom_id res chain seq x y z
N MET A 1 10.42 -3.51 2.74
CA MET A 1 9.59 -4.52 3.40
C MET A 1 8.56 -5.17 2.46
N TYR A 2 7.78 -4.42 1.70
CA TYR A 2 6.76 -4.93 0.77
C TYR A 2 7.20 -6.05 -0.19
N PRO A 3 8.34 -5.98 -0.89
CA PRO A 3 8.71 -7.05 -1.83
C PRO A 3 9.04 -8.39 -1.18
N ALA A 4 9.48 -8.40 0.09
CA ALA A 4 9.81 -9.61 0.82
C ALA A 4 8.56 -10.31 1.41
N THR A 5 7.51 -9.56 1.71
CA THR A 5 6.29 -10.08 2.34
C THR A 5 5.61 -11.19 1.54
N PRO A 6 5.37 -11.07 0.22
CA PRO A 6 4.79 -12.15 -0.56
C PRO A 6 5.64 -13.42 -0.58
N ALA A 7 6.97 -13.26 -0.58
CA ALA A 7 7.89 -14.39 -0.56
C ALA A 7 7.83 -15.16 0.78
N LEU A 8 7.75 -14.43 1.90
CA LEU A 8 7.56 -15.03 3.23
C LEU A 8 6.19 -15.71 3.35
N ILE A 9 5.11 -15.04 2.91
CA ILE A 9 3.77 -15.62 2.91
C ILE A 9 3.73 -16.90 2.08
N ALA A 10 4.38 -16.93 0.93
CA ALA A 10 4.43 -18.12 0.08
C ALA A 10 5.11 -19.31 0.75
N ARG A 11 6.12 -19.06 1.60
CA ARG A 11 6.91 -20.09 2.30
C ARG A 11 6.31 -20.51 3.67
N TRP A 12 5.61 -19.59 4.34
CA TRP A 12 5.10 -19.79 5.71
C TRP A 12 3.58 -19.92 5.78
N SER A 13 2.87 -19.89 4.63
CA SER A 13 1.43 -19.97 4.61
C SER A 13 0.93 -20.96 3.57
N ALA A 14 0.06 -21.89 4.01
CA ALA A 14 -0.63 -22.77 3.08
C ALA A 14 -1.47 -21.96 2.09
N PRO A 15 -1.59 -22.39 0.82
CA PRO A 15 -2.27 -21.61 -0.24
C PRO A 15 -3.65 -21.08 0.14
N GLN A 16 -4.41 -21.87 0.91
CA GLN A 16 -5.74 -21.52 1.38
C GLN A 16 -5.79 -20.39 2.42
N TYR A 17 -4.69 -20.15 3.16
CA TYR A 17 -4.62 -19.12 4.20
C TYR A 17 -3.85 -17.86 3.78
N ARG A 18 -3.26 -17.84 2.59
CA ARG A 18 -2.43 -16.71 2.12
C ARG A 18 -3.18 -15.39 2.10
N SER A 19 -4.46 -15.41 1.71
CA SER A 19 -5.31 -14.21 1.71
C SER A 19 -5.51 -13.67 3.12
N VAL A 20 -5.82 -14.54 4.09
CA VAL A 20 -6.03 -14.15 5.50
C VAL A 20 -4.75 -13.58 6.10
N VAL A 21 -3.61 -14.25 5.88
CA VAL A 21 -2.31 -13.78 6.40
C VAL A 21 -1.93 -12.43 5.81
N SER A 22 -2.10 -12.25 4.49
CA SER A 22 -1.90 -10.96 3.83
C SER A 22 -2.78 -9.86 4.43
N THR A 23 -4.05 -10.16 4.65
CA THR A 23 -5.02 -9.23 5.27
C THR A 23 -4.58 -8.80 6.67
N VAL A 24 -4.14 -9.74 7.51
CA VAL A 24 -3.65 -9.44 8.87
C VAL A 24 -2.41 -8.53 8.84
N ILE A 25 -1.49 -8.78 7.90
CA ILE A 25 -0.29 -7.94 7.72
C ILE A 25 -0.68 -6.51 7.33
N PHE A 26 -1.64 -6.34 6.42
CA PHE A 26 -2.11 -5.00 6.02
C PHE A 26 -2.85 -4.28 7.14
N ILE A 27 -3.69 -4.98 7.91
CA ILE A 27 -4.31 -4.41 9.12
C ILE A 27 -3.25 -3.92 10.10
N GLY A 28 -2.20 -4.73 10.32
CA GLY A 28 -1.08 -4.37 11.20
C GLY A 28 -0.35 -3.11 10.74
N GLN A 29 -0.20 -2.91 9.44
CA GLN A 29 0.40 -1.70 8.88
C GLN A 29 -0.44 -0.45 9.16
N GLU A 30 -1.74 -0.49 8.87
CA GLU A 30 -2.64 0.65 9.10
C GLU A 30 -2.78 0.94 10.60
N ALA A 31 -2.90 -0.10 11.42
CA ALA A 31 -2.92 0.05 12.88
C ALA A 31 -1.61 0.66 13.41
N GLY A 32 -0.47 0.26 12.85
CA GLY A 32 0.83 0.84 13.16
C GLY A 32 0.93 2.31 12.79
N LEU A 33 0.37 2.71 11.65
CA LEU A 33 0.31 4.12 11.23
C LEU A 33 -0.54 4.95 12.20
N VAL A 34 -1.74 4.47 12.54
CA VAL A 34 -2.63 5.14 13.52
C VAL A 34 -1.94 5.29 14.87
N ALA A 35 -1.43 4.19 15.43
CA ALA A 35 -0.75 4.21 16.72
C ALA A 35 0.50 5.09 16.71
N GLY A 36 1.28 5.02 15.62
CA GLY A 36 2.48 5.83 15.43
C GLY A 36 2.18 7.32 15.36
N THR A 37 1.16 7.72 14.61
CA THR A 37 0.76 9.14 14.49
C THR A 37 0.25 9.70 15.81
N LEU A 38 -0.57 8.93 16.55
CA LEU A 38 -1.06 9.31 17.87
C LEU A 38 0.09 9.45 18.87
N LEU A 39 0.96 8.44 18.94
CA LEU A 39 2.13 8.47 19.84
C LEU A 39 3.08 9.61 19.49
N ALA A 40 3.33 9.86 18.22
CA ALA A 40 4.16 10.98 17.77
C ALA A 40 3.57 12.33 18.22
N GLY A 41 2.25 12.53 18.09
CA GLY A 41 1.56 13.74 18.58
C GLY A 41 1.78 13.97 20.09
N VAL A 42 1.58 12.92 20.89
CA VAL A 42 1.80 12.96 22.36
C VAL A 42 3.27 13.24 22.69
N LEU A 43 4.19 12.57 22.01
CA LEU A 43 5.63 12.76 22.24
C LEU A 43 6.12 14.15 21.82
N CYS A 44 5.55 14.73 20.77
CA CYS A 44 5.89 16.10 20.37
C CYS A 44 5.49 17.13 21.43
N GLU A 45 4.36 16.90 22.14
CA GLU A 45 3.87 17.86 23.14
C GLU A 45 4.45 17.61 24.55
N TYR A 46 4.47 16.35 24.99
CA TYR A 46 4.83 15.96 26.36
C TYR A 46 6.16 15.19 26.45
N GLY A 47 6.84 14.96 25.34
CA GLY A 47 8.04 14.14 25.29
C GLY A 47 9.27 14.81 25.92
N PHE A 48 10.26 13.98 26.26
CA PHE A 48 11.55 14.43 26.77
C PHE A 48 12.41 15.08 25.66
N ALA A 49 13.55 15.68 26.04
CA ALA A 49 14.49 16.35 25.13
C ALA A 49 13.87 17.48 24.28
N GLY A 50 12.85 18.16 24.78
CA GLY A 50 12.19 19.26 24.08
C GLY A 50 11.06 18.87 23.12
N GLY A 51 10.50 17.65 23.29
CA GLY A 51 9.34 17.15 22.56
C GLY A 51 9.69 16.32 21.31
N TRP A 52 9.78 16.96 20.13
CA TRP A 52 9.97 16.25 18.87
C TRP A 52 11.17 15.26 18.78
N PRO A 53 12.32 15.49 19.44
CA PRO A 53 13.41 14.50 19.39
C PRO A 53 13.06 13.18 20.07
N SER A 54 12.16 13.21 21.07
CA SER A 54 11.71 12.00 21.77
C SER A 54 11.03 11.00 20.83
N VAL A 55 10.39 11.48 19.76
CA VAL A 55 9.77 10.64 18.72
C VAL A 55 10.83 9.73 18.08
N PHE A 56 11.96 10.29 17.69
CA PHE A 56 13.04 9.52 17.06
C PHE A 56 13.69 8.53 18.02
N TYR A 57 13.89 8.92 19.28
CA TYR A 57 14.45 8.02 20.28
C TYR A 57 13.52 6.85 20.58
N VAL A 58 12.24 7.12 20.81
CA VAL A 58 11.27 6.06 21.13
C VAL A 58 11.10 5.09 19.95
N PHE A 59 10.82 5.61 18.74
CA PHE A 59 10.66 4.75 17.56
C PHE A 59 11.95 4.06 17.15
N GLY A 60 13.10 4.70 17.35
CA GLY A 60 14.41 4.08 17.11
C GLY A 60 14.65 2.89 18.04
N VAL A 61 14.40 3.03 19.34
CA VAL A 61 14.52 1.91 20.32
C VAL A 61 13.53 0.80 19.98
N VAL A 62 12.27 1.11 19.71
CA VAL A 62 11.26 0.12 19.30
C VAL A 62 11.71 -0.62 18.04
N GLY A 63 12.24 0.09 17.04
CA GLY A 63 12.77 -0.49 15.81
C GLY A 63 13.97 -1.42 16.07
N CYS A 64 14.90 -1.04 16.93
CA CYS A 64 16.04 -1.89 17.31
C CYS A 64 15.58 -3.17 18.04
N VAL A 65 14.67 -3.04 19.00
CA VAL A 65 14.10 -4.19 19.73
C VAL A 65 13.37 -5.11 18.76
N TRP A 66 12.56 -4.56 17.86
CA TRP A 66 11.87 -5.34 16.84
C TRP A 66 12.84 -6.07 15.91
N SER A 67 13.88 -5.39 15.44
CA SER A 67 14.91 -5.99 14.58
C SER A 67 15.65 -7.13 15.26
N ALA A 68 16.02 -6.96 16.53
CA ALA A 68 16.63 -8.01 17.32
C ALA A 68 15.68 -9.21 17.52
N ALA A 69 14.41 -8.96 17.87
CA ALA A 69 13.40 -9.98 18.00
C ALA A 69 13.18 -10.74 16.68
N TRP A 70 13.09 -10.00 15.55
CA TRP A 70 12.97 -10.59 14.23
C TRP A 70 14.14 -11.52 13.91
N TYR A 71 15.36 -11.06 14.11
CA TYR A 71 16.58 -11.83 13.85
C TYR A 71 16.66 -13.12 14.70
N LEU A 72 16.20 -13.08 15.96
CA LEU A 72 16.23 -14.20 16.88
C LEU A 72 15.08 -15.21 16.69
N LEU A 73 13.92 -14.76 16.19
CA LEU A 73 12.70 -15.56 16.15
C LEU A 73 12.29 -16.01 14.75
N CYS A 74 12.66 -15.25 13.69
CA CYS A 74 12.25 -15.56 12.35
C CYS A 74 13.29 -16.37 11.58
N SER A 75 12.81 -17.23 10.69
CA SER A 75 13.63 -18.02 9.77
C SER A 75 13.07 -17.91 8.35
N ASP A 76 13.93 -18.11 7.35
CA ASP A 76 13.55 -17.93 5.93
C ASP A 76 12.52 -18.97 5.46
N SER A 77 12.55 -20.17 6.05
CA SER A 77 11.62 -21.24 5.68
C SER A 77 11.38 -22.19 6.85
N PRO A 78 10.27 -22.95 6.83
CA PRO A 78 10.03 -24.01 7.81
C PRO A 78 11.14 -25.06 7.86
N ALA A 79 11.80 -25.33 6.73
CA ALA A 79 12.88 -26.31 6.64
C ALA A 79 14.12 -25.91 7.45
N THR A 80 14.40 -24.61 7.55
CA THR A 80 15.58 -24.05 8.24
C THR A 80 15.28 -23.60 9.68
N HIS A 81 14.03 -23.69 10.13
CA HIS A 81 13.64 -23.20 11.45
C HIS A 81 14.14 -24.12 12.56
N PRO A 82 14.95 -23.61 13.53
CA PRO A 82 15.61 -24.45 14.52
C PRO A 82 14.68 -25.09 15.57
N ARG A 83 13.48 -24.53 15.74
CA ARG A 83 12.54 -24.95 16.81
C ARG A 83 11.28 -25.65 16.25
N ILE A 84 11.21 -25.93 14.94
CA ILE A 84 10.04 -26.58 14.33
C ILE A 84 10.01 -28.08 14.73
N THR A 85 8.84 -28.59 15.05
CA THR A 85 8.67 -30.01 15.35
C THR A 85 8.71 -30.85 14.06
N ALA A 86 9.11 -32.13 14.17
CA ALA A 86 9.15 -33.02 13.01
C ALA A 86 7.76 -33.19 12.35
N THR A 87 6.69 -33.16 13.16
CA THR A 87 5.30 -33.23 12.67
C THR A 87 4.90 -31.98 11.88
N GLU A 88 5.22 -30.79 12.40
CA GLU A 88 4.97 -29.53 11.70
C GLU A 88 5.78 -29.44 10.40
N ARG A 89 7.06 -29.83 10.44
CA ARG A 89 7.91 -29.85 9.27
C ARG A 89 7.31 -30.72 8.17
N LYS A 90 6.87 -31.93 8.50
CA LYS A 90 6.22 -32.84 7.57
C LYS A 90 4.91 -32.28 7.02
N TYR A 91 4.11 -31.60 7.85
CA TYR A 91 2.91 -30.90 7.43
C TYR A 91 3.21 -29.83 6.38
N TRP A 92 4.23 -29.01 6.60
CA TRP A 92 4.64 -27.95 5.67
C TRP A 92 5.20 -28.53 4.37
N GLU A 93 6.02 -29.57 4.43
CA GLU A 93 6.56 -30.28 3.27
C GLU A 93 5.45 -30.87 2.39
N THR A 94 4.40 -31.42 3.01
CA THR A 94 3.25 -31.97 2.27
C THR A 94 2.29 -30.93 1.75
N THR A 95 2.13 -29.79 2.44
CA THR A 95 1.13 -28.75 2.12
C THR A 95 1.65 -27.71 1.12
N ILE A 96 2.92 -27.32 1.25
CA ILE A 96 3.54 -26.30 0.39
C ILE A 96 4.34 -26.96 -0.74
N GLY A 97 4.74 -28.24 -0.55
CA GLY A 97 5.64 -28.94 -1.44
C GLY A 97 7.10 -28.55 -1.20
N THR A 98 8.01 -29.31 -1.77
CA THR A 98 9.46 -29.02 -1.73
C THR A 98 9.83 -27.89 -2.71
N THR A 99 9.12 -26.77 -2.64
CA THR A 99 9.25 -25.64 -3.57
C THR A 99 10.62 -24.96 -3.49
N ASP A 100 11.39 -25.23 -2.41
CA ASP A 100 12.74 -24.67 -2.23
C ASP A 100 13.81 -25.30 -3.15
N LEU A 101 13.48 -26.40 -3.85
CA LEU A 101 14.42 -27.12 -4.72
C LEU A 101 14.21 -26.86 -6.22
N VAL A 102 13.15 -26.20 -6.60
CA VAL A 102 12.95 -25.85 -8.01
C VAL A 102 13.75 -24.59 -8.30
N ALA A 103 14.81 -24.73 -9.07
CA ALA A 103 15.56 -23.59 -9.62
C ALA A 103 14.56 -22.61 -10.24
N HIS A 104 14.45 -21.40 -9.68
CA HIS A 104 13.56 -20.38 -10.23
C HIS A 104 14.01 -20.10 -11.67
N PRO A 105 13.12 -20.18 -12.64
CA PRO A 105 13.47 -19.90 -14.02
C PRO A 105 14.06 -18.48 -14.12
N PRO A 106 14.96 -18.23 -15.06
CA PRO A 106 15.55 -16.90 -15.26
C PRO A 106 14.42 -15.89 -15.48
N THR A 107 14.56 -14.72 -14.85
CA THR A 107 13.51 -13.69 -14.90
C THR A 107 13.44 -13.06 -16.27
N PRO A 108 12.31 -13.11 -16.98
CA PRO A 108 12.20 -12.53 -18.32
C PRO A 108 12.00 -11.00 -18.24
N TRP A 109 13.03 -10.27 -17.79
CA TRP A 109 12.96 -8.83 -17.55
C TRP A 109 12.43 -8.03 -18.74
N ARG A 110 12.90 -8.38 -19.96
CA ARG A 110 12.44 -7.70 -21.17
C ARG A 110 10.93 -7.84 -21.37
N LYS A 111 10.39 -9.07 -21.17
CA LYS A 111 8.95 -9.33 -21.30
C LYS A 111 8.14 -8.63 -20.18
N ILE A 112 8.67 -8.56 -18.97
CA ILE A 112 8.05 -7.83 -17.84
C ILE A 112 7.98 -6.33 -18.13
N LEU A 113 9.10 -5.72 -18.55
CA LEU A 113 9.19 -4.28 -18.81
C LEU A 113 8.37 -3.81 -20.01
N THR A 114 8.12 -4.70 -20.98
CA THR A 114 7.29 -4.40 -22.17
C THR A 114 5.85 -4.85 -22.05
N SER A 115 5.48 -5.51 -20.96
CA SER A 115 4.12 -6.02 -20.74
C SER A 115 3.16 -4.86 -20.45
N VAL A 116 2.19 -4.65 -21.34
CA VAL A 116 1.18 -3.60 -21.21
C VAL A 116 0.40 -3.67 -19.90
N PRO A 117 -0.08 -4.86 -19.43
CA PRO A 117 -0.73 -4.96 -18.13
C PRO A 117 0.17 -4.61 -16.95
N VAL A 118 1.48 -4.94 -17.01
CA VAL A 118 2.44 -4.57 -15.96
C VAL A 118 2.67 -3.05 -15.93
N LEU A 119 2.76 -2.40 -17.09
CA LEU A 119 2.88 -0.94 -17.18
C LEU A 119 1.62 -0.25 -16.64
N ALA A 120 0.43 -0.73 -17.00
CA ALA A 120 -0.83 -0.20 -16.46
C ALA A 120 -0.91 -0.36 -14.93
N LEU A 121 -0.47 -1.51 -14.42
CA LEU A 121 -0.38 -1.75 -12.99
C LEU A 121 0.63 -0.81 -12.31
N THR A 122 1.75 -0.53 -12.95
CA THR A 122 2.77 0.41 -12.45
C THR A 122 2.19 1.82 -12.33
N VAL A 123 1.44 2.29 -13.33
CA VAL A 123 0.76 3.60 -13.29
C VAL A 123 -0.27 3.65 -12.17
N ALA A 124 -1.05 2.59 -11.98
CA ALA A 124 -2.03 2.51 -10.90
C ALA A 124 -1.35 2.51 -9.52
N TYR A 125 -0.27 1.74 -9.36
CA TYR A 125 0.49 1.70 -8.10
C TYR A 125 1.17 3.04 -7.79
N PHE A 126 1.70 3.72 -8.82
CA PHE A 126 2.26 5.05 -8.71
C PHE A 126 1.24 6.06 -8.17
N ALA A 127 0.02 6.11 -8.72
CA ALA A 127 -1.03 7.00 -8.24
C ALA A 127 -1.44 6.70 -6.79
N CYS A 128 -1.57 5.41 -6.44
CA CYS A 128 -1.85 4.98 -5.06
C CYS A 128 -0.77 5.46 -4.09
N SER A 129 0.50 5.19 -4.40
CA SER A 129 1.64 5.52 -3.53
C SER A 129 1.83 7.02 -3.37
N TRP A 130 1.77 7.77 -4.50
CA TRP A 130 1.84 9.23 -4.48
C TRP A 130 0.73 9.84 -3.64
N GLY A 131 -0.53 9.47 -3.90
CA GLY A 131 -1.68 10.00 -3.18
C GLY A 131 -1.66 9.65 -1.69
N TYR A 132 -1.33 8.40 -1.36
CA TYR A 132 -1.23 7.93 0.02
C TYR A 132 -0.14 8.70 0.79
N LEU A 133 1.08 8.82 0.24
CA LEU A 133 2.16 9.56 0.89
C LEU A 133 1.89 11.05 0.98
N THR A 134 1.26 11.64 -0.03
CA THR A 134 0.82 13.04 0.07
C THR A 134 -0.15 13.23 1.25
N LEU A 135 -1.11 12.32 1.42
CA LEU A 135 -2.04 12.40 2.56
C LEU A 135 -1.31 12.20 3.89
N VAL A 136 -0.46 11.18 4.01
CA VAL A 136 0.26 10.90 5.26
C VAL A 136 1.16 12.06 5.69
N ILE A 137 1.89 12.67 4.74
CA ILE A 137 2.89 13.69 5.04
C ILE A 137 2.27 15.09 5.10
N CYS A 138 1.37 15.39 4.15
CA CYS A 138 0.87 16.76 3.98
C CYS A 138 -0.45 17.01 4.73
N LEU A 139 -1.18 15.96 5.16
CA LEU A 139 -2.41 16.14 5.93
C LEU A 139 -2.21 16.89 7.25
N PRO A 140 -1.21 16.56 8.09
CA PRO A 140 -0.93 17.34 9.29
C PRO A 140 -0.63 18.82 9.00
N LEU A 141 0.07 19.10 7.90
CA LEU A 141 0.37 20.47 7.47
C LEU A 141 -0.91 21.21 7.05
N TYR A 142 -1.75 20.57 6.24
CA TYR A 142 -3.06 21.14 5.85
C TYR A 142 -3.96 21.41 7.05
N MET A 143 -4.00 20.50 8.04
CA MET A 143 -4.76 20.67 9.27
C MET A 143 -4.26 21.86 10.11
N HIS A 144 -2.95 22.07 10.16
CA HIS A 144 -2.34 23.20 10.85
C HIS A 144 -2.59 24.52 10.10
N ASP A 145 -2.21 24.59 8.81
CA ASP A 145 -2.17 25.82 8.04
C ASP A 145 -3.55 26.38 7.69
N ILE A 146 -4.50 25.48 7.34
CA ILE A 146 -5.82 25.90 6.85
C ILE A 146 -6.90 25.80 7.92
N LEU A 147 -6.83 24.77 8.78
CA LEU A 147 -7.87 24.53 9.79
C LEU A 147 -7.49 25.06 11.18
N GLY A 148 -6.24 25.51 11.36
CA GLY A 148 -5.77 26.08 12.64
C GLY A 148 -5.88 25.09 13.80
N VAL A 149 -5.54 23.82 13.57
CA VAL A 149 -5.58 22.78 14.61
C VAL A 149 -4.26 22.79 15.40
N ASP A 150 -4.35 22.82 16.74
CA ASP A 150 -3.19 22.74 17.62
C ASP A 150 -2.43 21.42 17.46
N ILE A 151 -1.11 21.42 17.71
CA ILE A 151 -0.20 20.29 17.49
C ILE A 151 -0.68 18.99 18.16
N ALA A 152 -1.12 19.03 19.43
CA ALA A 152 -1.61 17.86 20.14
C ALA A 152 -2.88 17.29 19.53
N LYS A 153 -3.82 18.17 19.19
CA LYS A 153 -5.07 17.77 18.54
C LYS A 153 -4.83 17.31 17.10
N ASN A 154 -3.77 17.82 16.46
CA ASN A 154 -3.39 17.45 15.10
C ASN A 154 -3.05 15.96 14.98
N GLY A 155 -2.37 15.37 15.98
CA GLY A 155 -2.10 13.92 16.01
C GLY A 155 -3.37 13.09 15.92
N VAL A 156 -4.41 13.43 16.69
CA VAL A 156 -5.70 12.72 16.67
C VAL A 156 -6.43 12.91 15.34
N PHE A 157 -6.58 14.16 14.89
CA PHE A 157 -7.28 14.43 13.62
C PHE A 157 -6.57 13.87 12.40
N SER A 158 -5.25 13.82 12.42
CA SER A 158 -4.45 13.22 11.34
C SER A 158 -4.47 11.69 11.36
N ALA A 159 -4.70 11.06 12.51
CA ALA A 159 -4.82 9.60 12.62
C ALA A 159 -6.19 9.07 12.18
N LEU A 160 -7.28 9.85 12.40
CA LEU A 160 -8.65 9.43 12.10
C LEU A 160 -8.86 8.90 10.67
N PRO A 161 -8.34 9.55 9.61
CA PRO A 161 -8.50 9.05 8.24
C PRO A 161 -7.95 7.64 8.03
N PHE A 162 -6.96 7.21 8.80
CA PHE A 162 -6.32 5.90 8.66
C PHE A 162 -7.00 4.79 9.48
N VAL A 163 -8.03 5.11 10.25
CA VAL A 163 -8.82 4.10 10.98
C VAL A 163 -9.74 3.33 10.04
N LEU A 164 -10.42 4.00 9.12
CA LEU A 164 -11.34 3.34 8.18
C LEU A 164 -10.67 2.31 7.27
N PRO A 165 -9.48 2.54 6.71
CA PRO A 165 -8.72 1.54 5.95
C PRO A 165 -8.54 0.20 6.65
N ILE A 166 -8.42 0.17 7.99
CA ILE A 166 -8.27 -1.06 8.79
C ILE A 166 -9.47 -2.01 8.57
N VAL A 167 -10.64 -1.46 8.35
CA VAL A 167 -11.88 -2.26 8.13
C VAL A 167 -12.20 -2.38 6.64
N ILE A 168 -12.12 -1.27 5.91
CA ILE A 168 -12.54 -1.21 4.49
C ILE A 168 -11.62 -2.05 3.60
N GLY A 169 -10.31 -2.06 3.86
CA GLY A 169 -9.35 -2.86 3.09
C GLY A 169 -9.70 -4.35 3.09
N PRO A 170 -9.75 -5.02 4.26
CA PRO A 170 -10.16 -6.42 4.36
C PRO A 170 -11.54 -6.72 3.79
N VAL A 171 -12.53 -5.89 4.07
CA VAL A 171 -13.90 -6.05 3.55
C VAL A 171 -13.91 -5.97 2.02
N SER A 172 -13.14 -5.06 1.43
CA SER A 172 -13.01 -4.95 -0.02
C SER A 172 -12.34 -6.20 -0.63
N GLY A 173 -11.35 -6.78 0.05
CA GLY A 173 -10.71 -8.03 -0.35
C GLY A 173 -11.70 -9.20 -0.37
N LEU A 174 -12.47 -9.38 0.70
CA LEU A 174 -13.52 -10.41 0.78
C LEU A 174 -14.59 -10.23 -0.30
N LEU A 175 -15.01 -8.98 -0.54
CA LEU A 175 -15.96 -8.65 -1.59
C LEU A 175 -15.38 -8.97 -2.98
N ALA A 176 -14.11 -8.65 -3.22
CA ALA A 176 -13.44 -8.98 -4.47
C ALA A 176 -13.37 -10.50 -4.69
N ASP A 177 -13.04 -11.29 -3.66
CA ASP A 177 -13.00 -12.74 -3.74
C ASP A 177 -14.39 -13.35 -3.99
N TRP A 178 -15.43 -12.81 -3.36
CA TRP A 178 -16.79 -13.21 -3.63
C TRP A 178 -17.24 -12.86 -5.07
N LEU A 179 -16.90 -11.69 -5.58
CA LEU A 179 -17.21 -11.31 -6.96
C LEU A 179 -16.45 -12.20 -7.99
N ARG A 180 -15.22 -12.61 -7.69
CA ARG A 180 -14.43 -13.53 -8.54
C ARG A 180 -15.07 -14.91 -8.71
N SER A 181 -15.94 -15.31 -7.80
CA SER A 181 -16.73 -16.54 -7.99
C SER A 181 -17.81 -16.40 -9.07
N LYS A 182 -18.15 -15.17 -9.48
CA LYS A 182 -19.22 -14.87 -10.44
C LYS A 182 -18.73 -14.18 -11.72
N LEU A 183 -17.61 -13.46 -11.65
CA LEU A 183 -17.05 -12.64 -12.72
C LEU A 183 -15.59 -13.03 -12.96
N SER A 184 -15.06 -12.73 -14.15
CA SER A 184 -13.64 -12.93 -14.42
C SER A 184 -12.76 -12.04 -13.53
N THR A 185 -11.57 -12.53 -13.20
CA THR A 185 -10.62 -11.78 -12.37
C THR A 185 -10.32 -10.41 -12.97
N THR A 186 -10.16 -10.31 -14.28
CA THR A 186 -9.91 -9.04 -14.99
C THR A 186 -11.04 -8.05 -14.78
N VAL A 187 -12.30 -8.48 -14.89
CA VAL A 187 -13.47 -7.59 -14.69
C VAL A 187 -13.50 -7.09 -13.25
N VAL A 188 -13.32 -7.96 -12.27
CA VAL A 188 -13.32 -7.57 -10.85
C VAL A 188 -12.20 -6.56 -10.56
N ARG A 189 -10.97 -6.83 -11.01
CA ARG A 189 -9.83 -5.91 -10.81
C ARG A 189 -10.08 -4.53 -11.45
N LYS A 190 -10.56 -4.51 -12.71
CA LYS A 190 -10.92 -3.26 -13.40
C LYS A 190 -12.03 -2.50 -12.70
N LEU A 191 -13.08 -3.20 -12.26
CA LEU A 191 -14.21 -2.58 -11.57
C LEU A 191 -13.77 -1.91 -10.26
N PHE A 192 -13.03 -2.62 -9.41
CA PHE A 192 -12.56 -2.08 -8.14
C PHE A 192 -11.63 -0.88 -8.33
N CYS A 193 -10.67 -0.95 -9.26
CA CYS A 193 -9.81 0.19 -9.58
C CYS A 193 -10.60 1.36 -10.17
N ALA A 194 -11.48 1.12 -11.13
CA ALA A 194 -12.27 2.18 -11.77
C ALA A 194 -13.14 2.92 -10.76
N VAL A 195 -13.91 2.18 -9.95
CA VAL A 195 -14.82 2.77 -8.96
C VAL A 195 -14.03 3.52 -7.91
N SER A 196 -13.01 2.90 -7.32
CA SER A 196 -12.26 3.53 -6.23
C SER A 196 -11.47 4.75 -6.70
N PHE A 197 -10.77 4.68 -7.84
CA PHE A 197 -10.02 5.82 -8.37
C PHE A 197 -10.93 6.97 -8.80
N THR A 198 -12.07 6.68 -9.40
CA THR A 198 -13.05 7.72 -9.77
C THR A 198 -13.63 8.38 -8.52
N LEU A 199 -14.00 7.60 -7.50
CA LEU A 199 -14.48 8.16 -6.24
C LEU A 199 -13.44 9.03 -5.56
N VAL A 200 -12.18 8.57 -5.48
CA VAL A 200 -11.07 9.36 -4.92
C VAL A 200 -10.92 10.67 -5.70
N ALA A 201 -10.90 10.63 -7.03
CA ALA A 201 -10.78 11.83 -7.86
C ALA A 201 -11.93 12.82 -7.63
N CYS A 202 -13.18 12.33 -7.60
CA CYS A 202 -14.35 13.16 -7.32
C CYS A 202 -14.29 13.80 -5.92
N ILE A 203 -13.94 13.02 -4.90
CA ILE A 203 -13.86 13.50 -3.52
C ILE A 203 -12.72 14.52 -3.38
N LEU A 204 -11.56 14.30 -4.02
CA LEU A 204 -10.46 15.26 -4.04
C LEU A 204 -10.88 16.60 -4.68
N ILE A 205 -11.61 16.58 -5.79
CA ILE A 205 -12.16 17.80 -6.39
C ILE A 205 -13.09 18.50 -5.40
N LEU A 206 -14.01 17.76 -4.76
CA LEU A 206 -14.93 18.31 -3.76
C LEU A 206 -14.18 18.90 -2.57
N THR A 207 -13.08 18.29 -2.14
CA THR A 207 -12.23 18.79 -1.03
C THR A 207 -11.72 20.20 -1.30
N GLY A 208 -11.40 20.52 -2.54
CA GLY A 208 -10.99 21.86 -2.93
C GLY A 208 -12.07 22.94 -2.64
N TYR A 209 -13.33 22.55 -2.56
CA TYR A 209 -14.46 23.45 -2.27
C TYR A 209 -14.95 23.38 -0.81
N VAL A 210 -14.48 22.42 -0.01
CA VAL A 210 -14.77 22.35 1.42
C VAL A 210 -14.19 23.58 2.10
N GLY A 211 -15.04 24.33 2.80
CA GLY A 211 -14.65 25.52 3.55
C GLY A 211 -13.82 25.17 4.80
N CYS A 212 -13.69 26.13 5.73
CA CYS A 212 -12.98 25.94 7.01
C CYS A 212 -13.72 25.04 8.00
N ASN A 213 -14.68 24.21 7.57
CA ASN A 213 -15.38 23.27 8.42
C ASN A 213 -14.48 22.07 8.73
N ARG A 214 -13.92 22.03 9.93
CA ARG A 214 -12.98 20.99 10.39
C ARG A 214 -13.60 19.58 10.34
N VAL A 215 -14.85 19.43 10.75
CA VAL A 215 -15.54 18.12 10.77
C VAL A 215 -15.72 17.59 9.36
N LEU A 216 -16.16 18.45 8.44
CA LEU A 216 -16.35 18.07 7.04
C LEU A 216 -15.02 17.73 6.38
N ALA A 217 -13.96 18.51 6.64
CA ALA A 217 -12.62 18.23 6.10
C ALA A 217 -12.11 16.86 6.55
N VAL A 218 -12.20 16.53 7.85
CA VAL A 218 -11.79 15.21 8.37
C VAL A 218 -12.65 14.09 7.77
N ALA A 219 -13.97 14.27 7.68
CA ALA A 219 -14.87 13.27 7.10
C ALA A 219 -14.52 12.96 5.62
N VAL A 220 -14.24 14.01 4.86
CA VAL A 220 -13.83 13.87 3.45
C VAL A 220 -12.48 13.16 3.35
N MET A 221 -11.50 13.47 4.20
CA MET A 221 -10.22 12.78 4.24
C MET A 221 -10.38 11.29 4.61
N CYS A 222 -11.25 10.98 5.57
CA CYS A 222 -11.60 9.60 5.90
C CYS A 222 -12.21 8.85 4.70
N ALA A 223 -13.06 9.51 3.92
CA ALA A 223 -13.64 8.92 2.71
C ALA A 223 -12.58 8.66 1.62
N ILE A 224 -11.62 9.60 1.44
CA ILE A 224 -10.52 9.42 0.48
C ILE A 224 -9.67 8.22 0.87
N THR A 225 -9.22 8.14 2.12
CA THR A 225 -8.35 7.04 2.58
C THR A 225 -9.04 5.68 2.52
N ALA A 226 -10.34 5.63 2.84
CA ALA A 226 -11.17 4.44 2.70
C ALA A 226 -11.23 3.98 1.23
N CYS A 227 -11.47 4.88 0.28
CA CYS A 227 -11.46 4.55 -1.14
C CYS A 227 -10.06 4.15 -1.63
N CYS A 228 -8.99 4.82 -1.16
CA CYS A 228 -7.61 4.46 -1.47
C CYS A 228 -7.26 3.04 -1.01
N SER A 229 -7.76 2.59 0.14
CA SER A 229 -7.48 1.23 0.63
C SER A 229 -8.06 0.14 -0.27
N VAL A 230 -9.21 0.40 -0.90
CA VAL A 230 -9.82 -0.49 -1.91
C VAL A 230 -8.94 -0.61 -3.15
N SER A 231 -8.45 0.50 -3.67
CA SER A 231 -7.54 0.53 -4.81
C SER A 231 -6.23 -0.19 -4.51
N PHE A 232 -5.64 0.13 -3.37
CA PHE A 232 -4.35 -0.39 -2.95
C PHE A 232 -4.36 -1.92 -2.80
N SER A 233 -5.38 -2.47 -2.14
CA SER A 233 -5.54 -3.91 -1.98
C SER A 233 -5.68 -4.62 -3.34
N THR A 234 -6.43 -4.03 -4.27
CA THR A 234 -6.63 -4.58 -5.61
C THR A 234 -5.34 -4.59 -6.42
N VAL A 235 -4.60 -3.47 -6.42
CA VAL A 235 -3.33 -3.31 -7.16
C VAL A 235 -2.26 -4.26 -6.63
N LEU A 236 -2.14 -4.44 -5.30
CA LEU A 236 -1.18 -5.35 -4.70
C LEU A 236 -1.43 -6.82 -5.07
N VAL A 237 -2.68 -7.25 -5.03
CA VAL A 237 -3.02 -8.65 -5.34
C VAL A 237 -2.91 -8.94 -6.83
N ASN A 238 -3.15 -7.95 -7.71
CA ASN A 238 -3.09 -8.15 -9.15
C ASN A 238 -1.70 -8.56 -9.67
N GLN A 239 -0.63 -8.23 -8.94
CA GLN A 239 0.72 -8.70 -9.26
C GLN A 239 0.85 -10.23 -9.18
N LEU A 240 0.14 -10.84 -8.22
CA LEU A 240 0.06 -12.29 -8.08
C LEU A 240 -0.80 -12.93 -9.18
N ASP A 241 -1.85 -12.23 -9.63
CA ASP A 241 -2.70 -12.71 -10.72
C ASP A 241 -1.93 -12.74 -12.05
N LEU A 242 -1.14 -11.69 -12.35
CA LEU A 242 -0.40 -11.57 -13.60
C LEU A 242 0.73 -12.58 -13.76
N ALA A 243 1.53 -12.80 -12.72
CA ALA A 243 2.66 -13.72 -12.75
C ALA A 243 3.03 -14.22 -11.35
N PRO A 244 2.41 -15.28 -10.85
CA PRO A 244 2.64 -15.78 -9.49
C PRO A 244 4.11 -16.06 -9.17
N LEU A 245 4.87 -16.66 -10.12
CA LEU A 245 6.29 -17.00 -9.95
C LEU A 245 7.21 -15.76 -9.93
N HIS A 246 6.79 -14.67 -10.52
CA HIS A 246 7.56 -13.43 -10.63
C HIS A 246 6.93 -12.26 -9.87
N ALA A 247 5.86 -12.49 -9.09
CA ALA A 247 5.10 -11.45 -8.39
C ALA A 247 5.97 -10.56 -7.49
N GLY A 248 6.89 -11.13 -6.72
CA GLY A 248 7.82 -10.35 -5.89
C GLY A 248 8.77 -9.45 -6.69
N LYS A 249 9.18 -9.88 -7.90
CA LYS A 249 10.05 -9.09 -8.78
C LYS A 249 9.27 -7.95 -9.45
N ILE A 250 8.04 -8.23 -9.89
CA ILE A 250 7.12 -7.20 -10.42
C ILE A 250 6.81 -6.18 -9.31
N MET A 251 6.52 -6.65 -8.11
CA MET A 251 6.27 -5.80 -6.96
C MET A 251 7.48 -4.92 -6.63
N GLY A 252 8.70 -5.48 -6.65
CA GLY A 252 9.92 -4.71 -6.47
C GLY A 252 10.09 -3.61 -7.51
N LEU A 253 9.83 -3.92 -8.79
CA LEU A 253 9.89 -2.95 -9.88
C LEU A 253 8.82 -1.86 -9.73
N THR A 254 7.57 -2.24 -9.57
CA THR A 254 6.43 -1.31 -9.49
C THR A 254 6.52 -0.43 -8.25
N SER A 255 6.91 -0.98 -7.09
CA SER A 255 7.08 -0.21 -5.87
C SER A 255 8.26 0.76 -5.97
N THR A 256 9.39 0.37 -6.57
CA THR A 256 10.53 1.28 -6.77
C THR A 256 10.12 2.51 -7.58
N ILE A 257 9.41 2.32 -8.69
CA ILE A 257 8.92 3.43 -9.53
C ILE A 257 7.91 4.29 -8.75
N ALA A 258 6.99 3.67 -8.03
CA ALA A 258 5.99 4.36 -7.24
C ALA A 258 6.59 5.16 -6.08
N ASP A 259 7.56 4.59 -5.37
CA ASP A 259 8.21 5.22 -4.23
C ASP A 259 9.14 6.37 -4.64
N LEU A 260 9.80 6.27 -5.81
CA LEU A 260 10.51 7.42 -6.41
C LEU A 260 9.56 8.60 -6.67
N GLY A 261 8.36 8.32 -7.18
CA GLY A 261 7.32 9.34 -7.32
C GLY A 261 6.88 9.91 -5.96
N ALA A 262 6.68 9.04 -5.00
CA ALA A 262 6.25 9.42 -3.66
C ALA A 262 7.26 10.32 -2.92
N VAL A 263 8.57 10.11 -3.12
CA VAL A 263 9.62 11.00 -2.61
C VAL A 263 9.50 12.41 -3.21
N ALA A 264 9.07 12.51 -4.47
CA ALA A 264 8.86 13.80 -5.13
C ALA A 264 7.59 14.52 -4.63
N ALA A 265 6.61 13.81 -4.08
CA ALA A 265 5.30 14.36 -3.71
C ALA A 265 5.40 15.54 -2.72
N PRO A 266 6.13 15.48 -1.58
CA PRO A 266 6.27 16.61 -0.66
C PRO A 266 6.94 17.83 -1.30
N HIS A 267 7.90 17.61 -2.22
CA HIS A 267 8.58 18.70 -2.93
C HIS A 267 7.62 19.41 -3.89
N VAL A 268 6.76 18.65 -4.60
CA VAL A 268 5.74 19.22 -5.48
C VAL A 268 4.71 20.00 -4.66
N VAL A 269 4.22 19.44 -3.56
CA VAL A 269 3.29 20.12 -2.65
C VAL A 269 3.92 21.40 -2.11
N SER A 270 5.16 21.33 -1.60
CA SER A 270 5.88 22.50 -1.10
C SER A 270 6.03 23.59 -2.18
N ALA A 271 6.39 23.21 -3.41
CA ALA A 271 6.50 24.16 -4.52
C ALA A 271 5.16 24.81 -4.88
N MET A 272 4.04 24.10 -4.74
CA MET A 272 2.70 24.61 -5.01
C MET A 272 2.14 25.48 -3.88
N THR A 273 2.65 25.32 -2.64
CA THR A 273 2.17 26.05 -1.45
C THR A 273 3.17 27.09 -0.93
N GLN A 274 4.23 27.42 -1.70
CA GLN A 274 5.36 28.27 -1.28
C GLN A 274 4.99 29.71 -0.93
N HIS A 275 3.94 30.29 -1.51
CA HIS A 275 3.75 31.74 -1.39
C HIS A 275 2.99 32.18 -0.14
N ARG A 276 2.01 31.43 0.35
CA ARG A 276 1.25 31.78 1.57
C ARG A 276 0.50 30.61 2.20
N SER A 277 0.66 29.36 1.74
CA SER A 277 -0.15 28.19 2.16
C SER A 277 -1.66 28.50 2.10
N THR A 278 -2.10 29.16 1.03
CA THR A 278 -3.49 29.60 0.88
C THR A 278 -4.39 28.44 0.50
N ARG A 279 -5.69 28.58 0.75
CA ARG A 279 -6.69 27.62 0.33
C ARG A 279 -6.64 27.34 -1.19
N SER A 280 -6.39 28.36 -2.01
CA SER A 280 -6.30 28.19 -3.47
C SER A 280 -5.11 27.34 -3.89
N GLU A 281 -3.97 27.47 -3.20
CA GLU A 281 -2.78 26.66 -3.47
C GLU A 281 -3.03 25.19 -3.10
N TRP A 282 -3.64 24.91 -1.94
CA TRP A 282 -4.06 23.56 -1.56
C TRP A 282 -5.12 22.98 -2.51
N GLN A 283 -6.02 23.79 -3.03
CA GLN A 283 -6.99 23.37 -4.03
C GLN A 283 -6.29 22.83 -5.29
N ASN A 284 -5.24 23.52 -5.76
CA ASN A 284 -4.44 23.05 -6.89
C ASN A 284 -3.75 21.70 -6.61
N VAL A 285 -3.28 21.47 -5.38
CA VAL A 285 -2.72 20.18 -4.96
C VAL A 285 -3.78 19.07 -5.08
N PHE A 286 -5.00 19.32 -4.59
CA PHE A 286 -6.08 18.35 -4.69
C PHE A 286 -6.49 18.07 -6.15
N PHE A 287 -6.50 19.10 -7.00
CA PHE A 287 -6.78 18.93 -8.43
C PHE A 287 -5.69 18.12 -9.14
N LEU A 288 -4.42 18.34 -8.81
CA LEU A 288 -3.32 17.53 -9.34
C LEU A 288 -3.50 16.06 -8.97
N LEU A 289 -3.78 15.77 -7.70
CA LEU A 289 -4.03 14.41 -7.24
C LEU A 289 -5.25 13.79 -7.95
N ALA A 290 -6.35 14.54 -8.07
CA ALA A 290 -7.55 14.08 -8.75
C ALA A 290 -7.27 13.71 -10.21
N ALA A 291 -6.50 14.54 -10.93
CA ALA A 291 -6.09 14.26 -12.31
C ALA A 291 -5.24 12.98 -12.39
N MET A 292 -4.30 12.77 -11.48
CA MET A 292 -3.48 11.55 -11.43
C MET A 292 -4.33 10.30 -11.23
N TYR A 293 -5.29 10.33 -10.31
CA TYR A 293 -6.21 9.21 -10.08
C TYR A 293 -7.12 8.96 -11.29
N ALA A 294 -7.66 10.02 -11.91
CA ALA A 294 -8.50 9.91 -13.10
C ALA A 294 -7.74 9.30 -14.30
N ILE A 295 -6.53 9.77 -14.57
CA ILE A 295 -5.66 9.20 -15.61
C ILE A 295 -5.37 7.73 -15.33
N SER A 296 -5.02 7.39 -14.08
CA SER A 296 -4.72 6.02 -13.69
C SER A 296 -5.94 5.11 -13.81
N ALA A 297 -7.14 5.60 -13.48
CA ALA A 297 -8.39 4.88 -13.71
C ALA A 297 -8.57 4.50 -15.18
N VAL A 298 -8.40 5.47 -16.08
CA VAL A 298 -8.53 5.25 -17.53
C VAL A 298 -7.47 4.26 -18.03
N VAL A 299 -6.20 4.47 -17.67
CA VAL A 299 -5.10 3.60 -18.09
C VAL A 299 -5.33 2.17 -17.63
N TYR A 300 -5.74 1.99 -16.37
CA TYR A 300 -5.93 0.65 -15.82
C TYR A 300 -7.18 -0.04 -16.39
N VAL A 301 -8.28 0.68 -16.63
CA VAL A 301 -9.48 0.13 -17.26
C VAL A 301 -9.19 -0.31 -18.70
N VAL A 302 -8.42 0.45 -19.45
CA VAL A 302 -8.10 0.13 -20.85
C VAL A 302 -7.08 -1.01 -20.92
N PHE A 303 -5.96 -0.90 -20.24
CA PHE A 303 -4.77 -1.73 -20.42
C PHE A 303 -4.53 -2.76 -19.31
N GLY A 304 -5.20 -2.66 -18.16
CA GLY A 304 -5.06 -3.59 -17.06
C GLY A 304 -5.61 -4.98 -17.40
N SER A 305 -5.07 -6.01 -16.76
CA SER A 305 -5.52 -7.39 -16.84
C SER A 305 -5.43 -8.07 -15.48
N GLY A 306 -6.31 -9.02 -15.21
CA GLY A 306 -6.22 -9.94 -14.07
C GLY A 306 -5.88 -11.36 -14.49
N GLU A 307 -5.51 -11.57 -15.75
CA GLU A 307 -5.18 -12.88 -16.30
C GLU A 307 -3.68 -13.12 -16.28
N ARG A 308 -3.32 -14.39 -16.05
CA ARG A 308 -1.93 -14.82 -16.06
C ARG A 308 -1.31 -14.57 -17.43
N GLN A 309 -0.15 -13.92 -17.43
CA GLN A 309 0.52 -13.55 -18.66
C GLN A 309 1.24 -14.77 -19.28
N SER A 310 1.24 -14.90 -20.60
CA SER A 310 1.84 -16.02 -21.32
C SER A 310 3.34 -16.22 -21.01
N TRP A 311 4.06 -15.14 -20.74
CA TRP A 311 5.48 -15.18 -20.39
C TRP A 311 5.74 -15.59 -18.93
N ALA A 312 4.70 -15.67 -18.10
CA ALA A 312 4.83 -16.05 -16.69
C ALA A 312 5.11 -17.55 -16.50
N ASP A 313 4.79 -18.38 -17.50
CA ASP A 313 4.96 -19.83 -17.50
C ASP A 313 6.10 -20.33 -18.39
N ASP A 314 6.80 -19.44 -19.05
CA ASP A 314 7.87 -19.82 -20.02
C ASP A 314 9.03 -20.57 -19.33
N ASN A 315 8.85 -21.89 -19.15
CA ASN A 315 9.96 -22.83 -18.96
C ASN A 315 10.78 -22.98 -20.26
N ASN A 316 10.44 -22.26 -21.33
CA ASN A 316 11.03 -22.38 -22.66
C ASN A 316 12.12 -21.35 -22.97
N ALA A 317 12.68 -20.66 -21.97
CA ALA A 317 13.83 -19.74 -22.17
C ALA A 317 15.16 -20.46 -22.49
N SER A 318 15.12 -21.75 -22.80
CA SER A 318 16.31 -22.55 -23.21
C SER A 318 16.23 -23.05 -24.65
N ARG A 319 15.41 -22.45 -25.52
CA ARG A 319 15.28 -22.89 -26.92
C ARG A 319 15.46 -21.78 -27.97
N ASP A 320 16.09 -20.66 -27.62
CA ASP A 320 16.56 -19.68 -28.63
C ASP A 320 18.00 -19.29 -28.35
#